data_57b2d05ccd9336dae5c0b1455d35760d
#
_entry.id   57b2d05ccd9336dae5c0b1455d35760d
#
_cell.length_a   1.000
_cell.length_b   1.000
_cell.length_c   1.000
_cell.angle_alpha   90.00
_cell.angle_beta   90.00
_cell.angle_gamma   90.00
#
_symmetry.space_group_name_H-M   'P 1'
#
loop_
_entity.id
_entity.type
_entity.pdbx_description
1 polymer ?
#
loop_
_entity_poly.entity_id
_entity_poly.type
_entity_poly.pdbx_seq_one_letter_code
_entity_poly.pdbx_strand_id
1 'polypeptide(L)'
;MGAYVRRASILLGAKVTLLHVVDPATFNALEMYMRSPADVTDDHLEAARERLEEFLHAEFSAADATRIVAAGDPAREIAATARNGFDLIMMPSHAGTFRRMLLGSTTAKVLNDANIPVETSRHAETIAPRPLEHREWLCAIGLGENSERLLDYAHRMAAQAGGHLRIIHAIEATGGAVPLQPDLAERIENEERGRAHERIEELKLQVGSQAAVHIAVGPVKEALLEAARQADADVLVMGRNPRPGAQERLRDLTYVVVRDSPCPVVSV
;
A
#
# COMPACT_ATOMS: atom_id res chain seq x y z
N MET A 1 0.86 6.11 13.23
CA MET A 1 -0.24 5.63 12.37
C MET A 1 -1.53 6.42 12.60
N GLY A 2 -2.03 6.56 13.84
CA GLY A 2 -3.31 7.21 14.13
C GLY A 2 -3.49 8.60 13.53
N ALA A 3 -2.57 9.52 13.82
CA ALA A 3 -2.61 10.88 13.28
C ALA A 3 -2.57 10.93 11.73
N TYR A 4 -1.84 10.01 11.09
CA TYR A 4 -1.80 9.86 9.64
C TYR A 4 -3.17 9.45 9.08
N VAL A 5 -3.78 8.40 9.65
CA VAL A 5 -5.11 7.94 9.24
C VAL A 5 -6.17 9.01 9.49
N ARG A 6 -6.08 9.72 10.64
CA ARG A 6 -6.99 10.84 10.95
C ARG A 6 -6.92 11.94 9.88
N ARG A 7 -5.71 12.33 9.49
CA ARG A 7 -5.55 13.34 8.45
C ARG A 7 -6.08 12.85 7.09
N ALA A 8 -5.73 11.64 6.69
CA ALA A 8 -6.25 11.04 5.47
C ALA A 8 -7.78 10.99 5.46
N SER A 9 -8.41 10.59 6.57
CA SER A 9 -9.86 10.50 6.67
C SER A 9 -10.55 11.87 6.49
N ILE A 10 -9.95 12.93 7.02
CA ILE A 10 -10.47 14.30 6.85
C ILE A 10 -10.34 14.74 5.39
N LEU A 11 -9.16 14.59 4.79
CA LEU A 11 -8.90 15.02 3.40
C LEU A 11 -9.75 14.25 2.39
N LEU A 12 -9.95 12.97 2.63
CA LEU A 12 -10.72 12.08 1.75
C LEU A 12 -12.23 12.03 2.09
N GLY A 13 -12.68 12.73 3.14
CA GLY A 13 -14.06 12.65 3.61
C GLY A 13 -14.46 11.22 3.97
N ALA A 14 -13.52 10.41 4.45
CA ALA A 14 -13.71 8.97 4.64
C ALA A 14 -14.26 8.63 6.03
N LYS A 15 -15.12 7.62 6.08
CA LYS A 15 -15.53 6.95 7.32
C LYS A 15 -14.45 5.95 7.73
N VAL A 16 -14.13 5.90 9.01
CA VAL A 16 -13.05 5.05 9.53
C VAL A 16 -13.65 3.89 10.32
N THR A 17 -13.12 2.69 10.09
CA THR A 17 -13.34 1.52 10.92
C THR A 17 -12.01 0.99 11.42
N LEU A 18 -11.87 0.85 12.72
CA LEU A 18 -10.72 0.22 13.37
C LEU A 18 -11.02 -1.27 13.55
N LEU A 19 -10.22 -2.13 12.93
CA LEU A 19 -10.37 -3.58 13.02
C LEU A 19 -9.20 -4.17 13.81
N HIS A 20 -9.52 -4.94 14.84
CA HIS A 20 -8.58 -5.82 15.51
C HIS A 20 -8.98 -7.29 15.33
N VAL A 21 -8.01 -8.14 15.03
CA VAL A 21 -8.24 -9.57 14.87
C VAL A 21 -7.48 -10.33 15.95
N VAL A 22 -8.20 -11.06 16.75
CA VAL A 22 -7.66 -12.01 17.73
C VAL A 22 -7.33 -13.31 16.99
N ASP A 23 -6.04 -13.67 16.98
CA ASP A 23 -5.57 -14.90 16.33
C ASP A 23 -5.51 -16.03 17.36
N PRO A 24 -6.41 -17.05 17.30
CA PRO A 24 -6.38 -18.18 18.22
C PRO A 24 -5.09 -19.00 18.17
N ALA A 25 -4.34 -18.92 17.06
CA ALA A 25 -3.05 -19.62 16.96
C ALA A 25 -1.96 -19.03 17.89
N THR A 26 -2.20 -17.84 18.45
CA THR A 26 -1.29 -17.19 19.40
C THR A 26 -1.64 -17.46 20.87
N PHE A 27 -2.72 -18.20 21.17
CA PHE A 27 -3.14 -18.49 22.53
C PHE A 27 -2.14 -19.39 23.26
N ASN A 28 -2.09 -19.23 24.58
CA ASN A 28 -1.22 -20.04 25.42
C ASN A 28 -1.70 -21.51 25.42
N ALA A 29 -0.80 -22.45 25.11
CA ALA A 29 -1.10 -23.87 25.06
C ALA A 29 -1.64 -24.42 26.40
N LEU A 30 -1.16 -23.91 27.55
CA LEU A 30 -1.64 -24.31 28.87
C LEU A 30 -3.08 -23.83 29.09
N GLU A 31 -3.40 -22.63 28.68
CA GLU A 31 -4.75 -22.05 28.77
C GLU A 31 -5.74 -22.88 27.93
N MET A 32 -5.35 -23.23 26.69
CA MET A 32 -6.12 -24.09 25.78
C MET A 32 -6.28 -25.53 26.30
N TYR A 33 -5.35 -26.00 27.12
CA TYR A 33 -5.46 -27.32 27.75
C TYR A 33 -6.38 -27.32 28.97
N MET A 34 -6.37 -26.24 29.76
CA MET A 34 -7.09 -26.14 31.04
C MET A 34 -8.54 -25.67 30.90
N ARG A 35 -8.91 -25.08 29.76
CA ARG A 35 -10.21 -24.45 29.52
C ARG A 35 -10.78 -24.85 28.15
N SER A 36 -12.09 -24.64 27.98
CA SER A 36 -12.71 -24.78 26.68
C SER A 36 -12.13 -23.77 25.68
N PRO A 37 -11.81 -24.17 24.43
CA PRO A 37 -11.37 -23.24 23.38
C PRO A 37 -12.35 -22.07 23.15
N ALA A 38 -13.65 -22.28 23.29
CA ALA A 38 -14.64 -21.25 23.17
C ALA A 38 -14.53 -20.20 24.28
N ASP A 39 -14.43 -20.64 25.55
CA ASP A 39 -14.31 -19.73 26.69
C ASP A 39 -13.01 -18.90 26.63
N VAL A 40 -11.90 -19.51 26.19
CA VAL A 40 -10.62 -18.81 26.01
C VAL A 40 -10.76 -17.75 24.91
N THR A 41 -11.39 -18.10 23.80
CA THR A 41 -11.62 -17.17 22.68
C THR A 41 -12.50 -15.99 23.12
N ASP A 42 -13.57 -16.25 23.84
CA ASP A 42 -14.50 -15.23 24.33
C ASP A 42 -13.83 -14.24 25.27
N ASP A 43 -12.99 -14.71 26.22
CA ASP A 43 -12.21 -13.86 27.11
C ASP A 43 -11.21 -12.98 26.34
N HIS A 44 -10.53 -13.55 25.36
CA HIS A 44 -9.61 -12.79 24.52
C HIS A 44 -10.32 -11.75 23.64
N LEU A 45 -11.52 -12.06 23.15
CA LEU A 45 -12.36 -11.12 22.40
C LEU A 45 -12.82 -9.96 23.29
N GLU A 46 -13.25 -10.25 24.51
CA GLU A 46 -13.69 -9.20 25.47
C GLU A 46 -12.53 -8.28 25.83
N ALA A 47 -11.38 -8.83 26.22
CA ALA A 47 -10.18 -8.05 26.48
C ALA A 47 -9.69 -7.26 25.25
N ALA A 48 -9.92 -7.76 24.06
CA ALA A 48 -9.59 -7.06 22.82
C ALA A 48 -10.56 -5.89 22.56
N ARG A 49 -11.86 -6.06 22.85
CA ARG A 49 -12.85 -4.97 22.74
C ARG A 49 -12.51 -3.81 23.69
N GLU A 50 -12.26 -4.10 24.96
CA GLU A 50 -11.86 -3.09 25.94
C GLU A 50 -10.62 -2.29 25.47
N ARG A 51 -9.59 -3.01 25.02
CA ARG A 51 -8.37 -2.36 24.51
C ARG A 51 -8.61 -1.56 23.22
N LEU A 52 -9.49 -2.03 22.35
CA LEU A 52 -9.79 -1.33 21.09
C LEU A 52 -10.61 -0.06 21.34
N GLU A 53 -11.45 -0.02 22.39
CA GLU A 53 -12.17 1.21 22.76
C GLU A 53 -11.21 2.33 23.18
N GLU A 54 -10.12 2.00 23.85
CA GLU A 54 -9.09 2.97 24.26
C GLU A 54 -8.10 3.30 23.13
N PHE A 55 -7.94 2.36 22.17
CA PHE A 55 -6.96 2.49 21.12
C PHE A 55 -7.29 3.63 20.16
N LEU A 56 -6.31 4.52 19.97
CA LEU A 56 -6.44 5.73 19.14
C LEU A 56 -7.62 6.63 19.56
N HIS A 57 -7.99 6.65 20.84
CA HIS A 57 -9.12 7.46 21.33
C HIS A 57 -8.87 8.96 21.16
N ALA A 58 -7.61 9.39 21.21
CA ALA A 58 -7.25 10.78 20.99
C ALA A 58 -7.45 11.25 19.55
N GLU A 59 -7.25 10.35 18.57
CA GLU A 59 -7.45 10.63 17.14
C GLU A 59 -8.87 10.34 16.68
N PHE A 60 -9.50 9.32 17.25
CA PHE A 60 -10.83 8.85 16.85
C PHE A 60 -11.68 8.59 18.07
N SER A 61 -12.60 9.50 18.39
CA SER A 61 -13.63 9.27 19.40
C SER A 61 -14.58 8.12 18.97
N ALA A 62 -15.44 7.68 19.87
CA ALA A 62 -16.45 6.67 19.57
C ALA A 62 -17.41 7.08 18.43
N ALA A 63 -17.58 8.40 18.24
CA ALA A 63 -18.42 8.94 17.15
C ALA A 63 -17.68 9.04 15.81
N ASP A 64 -16.33 9.09 15.83
CA ASP A 64 -15.51 9.30 14.64
C ASP A 64 -15.13 7.99 13.92
N ALA A 65 -15.14 6.85 14.63
CA ALA A 65 -14.76 5.57 14.05
C ALA A 65 -15.57 4.40 14.64
N THR A 66 -15.96 3.50 13.78
CA THR A 66 -16.48 2.19 14.18
C THR A 66 -15.34 1.28 14.65
N ARG A 67 -15.58 0.47 15.68
CA ARG A 67 -14.60 -0.50 16.19
C ARG A 67 -15.12 -1.92 16.05
N ILE A 68 -14.33 -2.79 15.44
CA ILE A 68 -14.69 -4.19 15.18
C ILE A 68 -13.59 -5.09 15.73
N VAL A 69 -13.97 -6.09 16.50
CA VAL A 69 -13.10 -7.19 16.91
C VAL A 69 -13.58 -8.48 16.25
N ALA A 70 -12.68 -9.19 15.58
CA ALA A 70 -12.93 -10.49 14.97
C ALA A 70 -11.96 -11.54 15.54
N ALA A 71 -12.28 -12.83 15.39
CA ALA A 71 -11.39 -13.92 15.72
C ALA A 71 -11.08 -14.74 14.48
N GLY A 72 -9.81 -15.11 14.26
CA GLY A 72 -9.38 -15.90 13.11
C GLY A 72 -7.97 -15.59 12.62
N ASP A 73 -7.62 -16.06 11.40
CA ASP A 73 -6.37 -15.64 10.74
C ASP A 73 -6.46 -14.15 10.37
N PRO A 74 -5.57 -13.30 10.88
CA PRO A 74 -5.68 -11.85 10.71
C PRO A 74 -5.78 -11.40 9.26
N ALA A 75 -5.03 -11.99 8.36
CA ALA A 75 -5.07 -11.58 6.96
C ALA A 75 -6.40 -11.96 6.29
N ARG A 76 -6.91 -13.14 6.60
CA ARG A 76 -8.20 -13.63 6.09
C ARG A 76 -9.35 -12.75 6.60
N GLU A 77 -9.38 -12.44 7.88
CA GLU A 77 -10.44 -11.63 8.49
C GLU A 77 -10.40 -10.17 7.99
N ILE A 78 -9.21 -9.58 7.82
CA ILE A 78 -9.05 -8.25 7.21
C ILE A 78 -9.60 -8.25 5.78
N ALA A 79 -9.18 -9.23 4.96
CA ALA A 79 -9.65 -9.32 3.57
C ALA A 79 -11.16 -9.62 3.48
N ALA A 80 -11.71 -10.40 4.40
CA ALA A 80 -13.14 -10.69 4.47
C ALA A 80 -13.96 -9.45 4.86
N THR A 81 -13.52 -8.73 5.88
CA THR A 81 -14.16 -7.48 6.33
C THR A 81 -14.14 -6.45 5.20
N ALA A 82 -13.03 -6.33 4.48
CA ALA A 82 -12.86 -5.37 3.39
C ALA A 82 -13.88 -5.53 2.25
N ARG A 83 -14.39 -6.75 2.02
CA ARG A 83 -15.43 -7.01 1.01
C ARG A 83 -16.81 -6.40 1.35
N ASN A 84 -17.01 -5.97 2.58
CA ASN A 84 -18.28 -5.44 3.07
C ASN A 84 -18.41 -3.91 2.88
N GLY A 85 -18.01 -3.40 1.72
CA GLY A 85 -18.23 -2.00 1.33
C GLY A 85 -17.15 -1.04 1.81
N PHE A 86 -15.93 -1.50 1.93
CA PHE A 86 -14.77 -0.67 2.18
C PHE A 86 -14.02 -0.36 0.87
N ASP A 87 -13.44 0.83 0.79
CA ASP A 87 -12.74 1.32 -0.40
C ASP A 87 -11.21 1.27 -0.26
N LEU A 88 -10.71 1.22 0.97
CA LEU A 88 -9.28 1.25 1.27
C LEU A 88 -8.99 0.54 2.60
N ILE A 89 -7.93 -0.28 2.61
CA ILE A 89 -7.31 -0.79 3.84
C ILE A 89 -6.07 0.06 4.13
N MET A 90 -5.95 0.58 5.36
CA MET A 90 -4.74 1.24 5.82
C MET A 90 -4.11 0.43 6.96
N MET A 91 -2.87 0.01 6.79
CA MET A 91 -2.19 -0.80 7.79
C MET A 91 -0.69 -0.52 7.84
N PRO A 92 0.00 -0.76 8.99
CA PRO A 92 1.45 -0.65 9.03
C PRO A 92 2.10 -1.73 8.17
N SER A 93 3.26 -1.43 7.60
CA SER A 93 4.02 -2.40 6.82
C SER A 93 4.60 -3.55 7.66
N HIS A 94 4.74 -3.33 8.98
CA HIS A 94 5.18 -4.35 9.94
C HIS A 94 4.71 -4.00 11.36
N ALA A 95 4.54 -5.00 12.21
CA ALA A 95 4.27 -4.84 13.63
C ALA A 95 5.55 -5.14 14.44
N GLY A 96 5.91 -4.21 15.36
CA GLY A 96 6.97 -4.38 16.34
C GLY A 96 8.35 -3.85 15.97
N THR A 97 9.13 -3.51 17.01
CA THR A 97 10.38 -2.75 16.95
C THR A 97 11.58 -3.49 16.36
N PHE A 98 11.56 -4.81 16.30
CA PHE A 98 12.74 -5.62 15.95
C PHE A 98 12.80 -6.11 14.49
N ARG A 99 11.76 -5.89 13.67
CA ARG A 99 11.69 -6.42 12.29
C ARG A 99 11.67 -5.33 11.21
N ARG A 100 12.45 -4.29 11.36
CA ARG A 100 12.50 -3.15 10.43
C ARG A 100 12.91 -3.49 8.98
N MET A 101 13.39 -4.71 8.74
CA MET A 101 13.90 -5.11 7.43
C MET A 101 12.97 -6.03 6.63
N LEU A 102 11.87 -6.50 7.21
CA LEU A 102 10.96 -7.44 6.55
C LEU A 102 9.53 -6.93 6.63
N LEU A 103 8.79 -7.10 5.55
CA LEU A 103 7.34 -6.90 5.54
C LEU A 103 6.66 -7.90 6.49
N GLY A 104 5.71 -7.45 7.29
CA GLY A 104 4.97 -8.32 8.21
C GLY A 104 4.20 -9.42 7.46
N SER A 105 4.14 -10.62 8.03
CA SER A 105 3.45 -11.76 7.40
C SER A 105 1.97 -11.48 7.12
N THR A 106 1.29 -10.81 8.04
CA THR A 106 -0.11 -10.38 7.85
C THR A 106 -0.23 -9.38 6.71
N THR A 107 0.62 -8.34 6.70
CA THR A 107 0.62 -7.33 5.63
C THR A 107 0.89 -7.96 4.28
N ALA A 108 1.86 -8.88 4.22
CA ALA A 108 2.19 -9.62 3.02
C ALA A 108 0.99 -10.40 2.46
N LYS A 109 0.26 -11.11 3.33
CA LYS A 109 -0.94 -11.85 2.94
C LYS A 109 -2.07 -10.89 2.51
N VAL A 110 -2.32 -9.80 3.26
CA VAL A 110 -3.36 -8.82 2.91
C VAL A 110 -3.09 -8.18 1.56
N LEU A 111 -1.84 -7.78 1.26
CA LEU A 111 -1.45 -7.25 -0.05
C LEU A 111 -1.75 -8.23 -1.19
N ASN A 112 -1.69 -9.55 -0.93
CA ASN A 112 -2.00 -10.57 -1.93
C ASN A 112 -3.51 -10.87 -2.04
N ASP A 113 -4.23 -10.88 -0.93
CA ASP A 113 -5.57 -11.48 -0.82
C ASP A 113 -6.70 -10.42 -0.83
N ALA A 114 -6.38 -9.16 -0.56
CA ALA A 114 -7.37 -8.08 -0.58
C ALA A 114 -7.79 -7.74 -2.02
N ASN A 115 -9.08 -7.50 -2.22
CA ASN A 115 -9.66 -7.12 -3.51
C ASN A 115 -9.86 -5.61 -3.67
N ILE A 116 -9.50 -4.83 -2.66
CA ILE A 116 -9.53 -3.36 -2.64
C ILE A 116 -8.12 -2.81 -2.41
N PRO A 117 -7.86 -1.54 -2.71
CA PRO A 117 -6.56 -0.91 -2.45
C PRO A 117 -6.09 -1.10 -1.01
N VAL A 118 -4.78 -1.32 -0.86
CA VAL A 118 -4.12 -1.46 0.44
C VAL A 118 -3.03 -0.42 0.56
N GLU A 119 -3.16 0.47 1.52
CA GLU A 119 -2.14 1.43 1.87
C GLU A 119 -1.29 0.92 3.03
N THR A 120 0.00 0.90 2.81
CA THR A 120 0.98 0.48 3.81
C THR A 120 1.94 1.61 4.12
N SER A 121 2.25 1.81 5.39
CA SER A 121 3.21 2.82 5.81
C SER A 121 4.23 2.26 6.79
N ARG A 122 5.50 2.37 6.40
CA ARG A 122 6.66 2.08 7.27
C ARG A 122 6.92 3.25 8.22
N HIS A 123 6.65 4.47 7.77
CA HIS A 123 7.08 5.69 8.44
C HIS A 123 6.08 6.22 9.45
N ALA A 124 4.87 5.69 9.47
CA ALA A 124 3.83 6.11 10.42
C ALA A 124 4.16 5.80 11.89
N GLU A 125 5.18 4.98 12.16
CA GLU A 125 5.50 4.50 13.49
C GLU A 125 6.78 5.07 14.10
N THR A 126 7.73 5.61 13.32
CA THR A 126 9.11 5.73 13.78
C THR A 126 9.80 7.05 13.59
N ILE A 127 9.22 8.04 12.92
CA ILE A 127 9.96 9.25 12.59
C ILE A 127 9.12 10.48 12.89
N ALA A 128 9.82 11.51 13.42
CA ALA A 128 9.28 12.85 13.50
C ALA A 128 8.58 13.18 12.19
N PRO A 129 7.33 13.57 12.24
CA PRO A 129 6.51 13.63 11.07
C PRO A 129 7.08 14.69 10.13
N ARG A 130 7.61 14.28 8.99
CA ARG A 130 7.34 15.04 7.81
C ARG A 130 5.82 15.18 7.79
N PRO A 131 5.27 16.40 7.72
CA PRO A 131 3.83 16.53 7.60
C PRO A 131 3.41 15.81 6.31
N LEU A 132 2.81 14.63 6.47
CA LEU A 132 2.23 13.87 5.38
C LEU A 132 0.96 14.61 4.98
N GLU A 133 1.12 15.55 4.06
CA GLU A 133 0.04 16.45 3.66
C GLU A 133 -0.84 15.86 2.56
N HIS A 134 -0.51 14.68 2.04
CA HIS A 134 -1.18 14.05 0.90
C HIS A 134 -1.27 14.98 -0.32
N ARG A 135 -0.29 15.86 -0.50
CA ARG A 135 -0.26 16.82 -1.60
C ARG A 135 0.45 16.30 -2.84
N GLU A 136 1.55 15.57 -2.65
CA GLU A 136 2.35 15.05 -3.75
C GLU A 136 2.10 13.55 -3.93
N TRP A 137 1.33 13.23 -4.95
CA TRP A 137 1.00 11.87 -5.34
C TRP A 137 1.85 11.43 -6.52
N LEU A 138 2.44 10.24 -6.45
CA LEU A 138 3.20 9.62 -7.52
C LEU A 138 2.52 8.32 -7.94
N CYS A 139 2.08 8.20 -9.21
CA CYS A 139 1.51 6.99 -9.78
C CYS A 139 2.59 6.24 -10.57
N ALA A 140 2.99 5.06 -10.08
CA ALA A 140 3.90 4.16 -10.80
C ALA A 140 3.10 3.25 -11.74
N ILE A 141 3.18 3.54 -13.04
CA ILE A 141 2.38 2.84 -14.06
C ILE A 141 3.22 1.83 -14.85
N GLY A 142 2.72 0.60 -14.97
CA GLY A 142 3.42 -0.50 -15.67
C GLY A 142 2.97 -0.73 -17.12
N LEU A 143 2.03 0.05 -17.63
CA LEU A 143 1.42 -0.05 -18.98
C LEU A 143 0.77 -1.40 -19.31
N GLY A 144 0.44 -2.20 -18.30
CA GLY A 144 -0.34 -3.44 -18.44
C GLY A 144 -1.86 -3.19 -18.46
N GLU A 145 -2.64 -4.27 -18.44
CA GLU A 145 -4.11 -4.25 -18.54
C GLU A 145 -4.82 -3.40 -17.47
N ASN A 146 -4.26 -3.33 -16.27
CA ASN A 146 -4.86 -2.57 -15.16
C ASN A 146 -4.42 -1.11 -15.08
N SER A 147 -3.68 -0.60 -16.07
CA SER A 147 -3.07 0.74 -16.02
C SER A 147 -4.09 1.87 -15.97
N GLU A 148 -5.20 1.74 -16.71
CA GLU A 148 -6.29 2.72 -16.70
C GLU A 148 -6.93 2.80 -15.29
N ARG A 149 -7.29 1.66 -14.70
CA ARG A 149 -7.87 1.60 -13.36
C ARG A 149 -6.91 2.17 -12.30
N LEU A 150 -5.62 1.89 -12.41
CA LEU A 150 -4.59 2.40 -11.52
C LEU A 150 -4.49 3.92 -11.61
N LEU A 151 -4.43 4.45 -12.84
CA LEU A 151 -4.33 5.89 -13.06
C LEU A 151 -5.61 6.62 -12.64
N ASP A 152 -6.79 6.06 -12.92
CA ASP A 152 -8.07 6.61 -12.48
C ASP A 152 -8.14 6.69 -10.95
N TYR A 153 -7.73 5.61 -10.25
CA TYR A 153 -7.66 5.61 -8.80
C TYR A 153 -6.73 6.71 -8.28
N ALA A 154 -5.50 6.77 -8.78
CA ALA A 154 -4.52 7.77 -8.34
C ALA A 154 -5.00 9.20 -8.63
N HIS A 155 -5.61 9.44 -9.80
CA HIS A 155 -6.15 10.74 -10.19
C HIS A 155 -7.28 11.19 -9.27
N ARG A 156 -8.26 10.32 -9.01
CA ARG A 156 -9.38 10.64 -8.11
C ARG A 156 -8.93 10.89 -6.68
N MET A 157 -8.02 10.06 -6.15
CA MET A 157 -7.53 10.22 -4.78
C MET A 157 -6.73 11.51 -4.61
N ALA A 158 -5.84 11.82 -5.55
CA ALA A 158 -5.08 13.07 -5.52
C ALA A 158 -6.00 14.30 -5.62
N ALA A 159 -6.97 14.26 -6.52
CA ALA A 159 -7.95 15.36 -6.68
C ALA A 159 -8.80 15.54 -5.42
N GLN A 160 -9.27 14.46 -4.80
CA GLN A 160 -10.06 14.50 -3.57
C GLN A 160 -9.25 15.05 -2.38
N ALA A 161 -7.95 14.73 -2.32
CA ALA A 161 -7.04 15.26 -1.32
C ALA A 161 -6.61 16.71 -1.59
N GLY A 162 -6.99 17.31 -2.74
CA GLY A 162 -6.52 18.61 -3.17
C GLY A 162 -5.03 18.65 -3.50
N GLY A 163 -4.48 17.52 -3.90
CA GLY A 163 -3.07 17.33 -4.20
C GLY A 163 -2.72 17.33 -5.68
N HIS A 164 -1.44 17.16 -5.98
CA HIS A 164 -0.90 17.07 -7.32
C HIS A 164 -0.55 15.61 -7.65
N LEU A 165 -0.89 15.18 -8.86
CA LEU A 165 -0.50 13.87 -9.37
C LEU A 165 0.67 14.00 -10.34
N ARG A 166 1.68 13.13 -10.19
CA ARG A 166 2.73 12.86 -11.18
C ARG A 166 2.70 11.38 -11.56
N ILE A 167 3.11 11.09 -12.78
CA ILE A 167 3.19 9.73 -13.29
C ILE A 167 4.67 9.37 -13.48
N ILE A 168 5.06 8.19 -13.02
CA ILE A 168 6.36 7.58 -13.30
C ILE A 168 6.16 6.27 -14.04
N HIS A 169 6.87 6.09 -15.15
CA HIS A 169 7.07 4.81 -15.81
C HIS A 169 8.55 4.48 -15.84
N ALA A 170 8.92 3.24 -15.54
CA ALA A 170 10.30 2.78 -15.59
C ALA A 170 10.47 1.76 -16.71
N ILE A 171 11.43 2.00 -17.59
CA ILE A 171 11.86 1.10 -18.67
C ILE A 171 13.11 0.39 -18.21
N GLU A 172 13.15 -0.94 -18.24
CA GLU A 172 14.37 -1.69 -17.95
C GLU A 172 15.43 -1.41 -19.03
N ALA A 173 16.65 -1.07 -18.59
CA ALA A 173 17.73 -0.80 -19.54
C ALA A 173 18.04 -2.03 -20.40
N THR A 174 18.09 -1.85 -21.71
CA THR A 174 18.26 -2.88 -22.74
C THR A 174 19.68 -3.49 -22.78
N GLY A 175 20.36 -3.68 -21.65
CA GLY A 175 21.77 -4.08 -21.63
C GLY A 175 22.11 -5.32 -20.80
N GLY A 176 21.11 -6.09 -20.31
CA GLY A 176 21.36 -7.11 -19.29
C GLY A 176 21.97 -8.44 -19.75
N ALA A 177 21.77 -8.88 -20.98
CA ALA A 177 22.18 -10.22 -21.42
C ALA A 177 23.14 -10.23 -22.65
N VAL A 178 23.13 -9.19 -23.46
CA VAL A 178 24.00 -9.08 -24.63
C VAL A 178 24.50 -7.65 -24.72
N PRO A 179 25.83 -7.41 -24.78
CA PRO A 179 26.34 -6.07 -25.03
C PRO A 179 25.90 -5.57 -26.41
N LEU A 180 24.94 -4.65 -26.42
CA LEU A 180 24.57 -3.95 -27.64
C LEU A 180 25.58 -2.85 -27.93
N GLN A 181 25.73 -2.50 -29.21
CA GLN A 181 26.45 -1.29 -29.59
C GLN A 181 25.74 -0.07 -28.96
N PRO A 182 26.47 0.90 -28.39
CA PRO A 182 25.89 2.04 -27.68
C PRO A 182 24.79 2.77 -28.47
N ASP A 183 25.04 3.04 -29.76
CA ASP A 183 24.10 3.74 -30.65
C ASP A 183 22.79 2.95 -30.85
N LEU A 184 22.87 1.62 -30.85
CA LEU A 184 21.68 0.77 -31.00
C LEU A 184 20.88 0.74 -29.68
N ALA A 185 21.57 0.65 -28.54
CA ALA A 185 20.92 0.69 -27.22
C ALA A 185 20.16 2.02 -27.02
N GLU A 186 20.79 3.14 -27.32
CA GLU A 186 20.18 4.47 -27.23
C GLU A 186 18.94 4.62 -28.16
N ARG A 187 19.03 4.10 -29.38
CA ARG A 187 17.89 4.12 -30.31
C ARG A 187 16.71 3.30 -29.78
N ILE A 188 16.95 2.10 -29.25
CA ILE A 188 15.93 1.26 -28.65
C ILE A 188 15.29 1.95 -27.47
N GLU A 189 16.09 2.50 -26.56
CA GLU A 189 15.59 3.23 -25.39
C GLU A 189 14.75 4.44 -25.78
N ASN A 190 15.14 5.22 -26.79
CA ASN A 190 14.40 6.35 -27.29
C ASN A 190 13.06 5.94 -27.92
N GLU A 191 13.05 4.83 -28.65
CA GLU A 191 11.81 4.27 -29.22
C GLU A 191 10.86 3.77 -28.14
N GLU A 192 11.36 3.07 -27.13
CA GLU A 192 10.57 2.61 -25.99
C GLU A 192 10.02 3.77 -25.16
N ARG A 193 10.81 4.83 -24.94
CA ARG A 193 10.34 6.07 -24.30
C ARG A 193 9.19 6.72 -25.09
N GLY A 194 9.33 6.80 -26.41
CA GLY A 194 8.30 7.35 -27.28
C GLY A 194 6.99 6.58 -27.15
N ARG A 195 7.03 5.25 -27.31
CA ARG A 195 5.86 4.37 -27.18
C ARG A 195 5.22 4.45 -25.79
N ALA A 196 6.05 4.46 -24.73
CA ALA A 196 5.56 4.58 -23.37
C ALA A 196 4.87 5.93 -23.16
N HIS A 197 5.47 7.02 -23.66
CA HIS A 197 4.89 8.36 -23.56
C HIS A 197 3.53 8.45 -24.27
N GLU A 198 3.44 7.99 -25.51
CA GLU A 198 2.19 7.97 -26.28
C GLU A 198 1.11 7.19 -25.52
N ARG A 199 1.46 6.00 -25.03
CA ARG A 199 0.50 5.18 -24.29
C ARG A 199 0.03 5.81 -22.98
N ILE A 200 0.90 6.50 -22.26
CA ILE A 200 0.53 7.23 -21.04
C ILE A 200 -0.37 8.43 -21.38
N GLU A 201 -0.08 9.17 -22.44
CA GLU A 201 -0.94 10.29 -22.86
C GLU A 201 -2.34 9.82 -23.26
N GLU A 202 -2.47 8.66 -23.94
CA GLU A 202 -3.78 8.04 -24.20
C GLU A 202 -4.53 7.74 -22.91
N LEU A 203 -3.87 7.12 -21.92
CA LEU A 203 -4.47 6.80 -20.64
C LEU A 203 -4.87 8.07 -19.86
N LYS A 204 -4.05 9.11 -19.90
CA LYS A 204 -4.37 10.43 -19.32
C LYS A 204 -5.64 11.03 -19.93
N LEU A 205 -5.78 10.94 -21.25
CA LEU A 205 -7.00 11.41 -21.94
C LEU A 205 -8.23 10.62 -21.50
N GLN A 206 -8.12 9.29 -21.36
CA GLN A 206 -9.23 8.43 -20.91
C GLN A 206 -9.72 8.78 -19.52
N VAL A 207 -8.81 9.06 -18.57
CA VAL A 207 -9.15 9.39 -17.19
C VAL A 207 -9.29 10.89 -16.91
N GLY A 208 -9.07 11.75 -17.90
CA GLY A 208 -9.13 13.21 -17.74
C GLY A 208 -7.98 13.81 -16.93
N SER A 209 -6.84 13.14 -16.84
CA SER A 209 -5.69 13.56 -16.03
C SER A 209 -4.77 14.51 -16.78
N GLN A 210 -4.28 15.55 -16.09
CA GLN A 210 -3.25 16.47 -16.59
C GLN A 210 -1.89 16.25 -15.90
N ALA A 211 -1.69 15.09 -15.28
CA ALA A 211 -0.47 14.78 -14.53
C ALA A 211 0.78 14.85 -15.41
N ALA A 212 1.86 15.41 -14.86
CA ALA A 212 3.16 15.39 -15.51
C ALA A 212 3.71 13.95 -15.56
N VAL A 213 4.34 13.60 -16.67
CA VAL A 213 4.90 12.27 -16.93
C VAL A 213 6.42 12.31 -16.83
N HIS A 214 6.98 11.38 -16.08
CA HIS A 214 8.40 11.09 -16.04
C HIS A 214 8.64 9.64 -16.49
N ILE A 215 9.57 9.45 -17.44
CA ILE A 215 9.98 8.11 -17.89
C ILE A 215 11.45 7.93 -17.53
N ALA A 216 11.72 7.01 -16.60
CA ALA A 216 13.06 6.64 -16.18
C ALA A 216 13.55 5.40 -16.93
N VAL A 217 14.85 5.28 -17.17
CA VAL A 217 15.51 4.05 -17.67
C VAL A 217 16.40 3.50 -16.60
N GLY A 218 16.30 2.23 -16.33
CA GLY A 218 17.10 1.53 -15.32
C GLY A 218 16.28 0.50 -14.54
N PRO A 219 16.86 -0.06 -13.48
CA PRO A 219 16.15 -1.03 -12.65
C PRO A 219 14.88 -0.40 -12.06
N VAL A 220 13.74 -1.05 -12.28
CA VAL A 220 12.41 -0.50 -11.97
C VAL A 220 12.28 -0.05 -10.52
N LYS A 221 12.73 -0.87 -9.57
CA LYS A 221 12.66 -0.55 -8.14
C LYS A 221 13.38 0.75 -7.81
N GLU A 222 14.64 0.85 -8.25
CA GLU A 222 15.52 2.00 -7.98
C GLU A 222 14.91 3.26 -8.61
N ALA A 223 14.43 3.16 -9.83
CA ALA A 223 13.78 4.27 -10.54
C ALA A 223 12.53 4.77 -9.79
N LEU A 224 11.67 3.87 -9.30
CA LEU A 224 10.47 4.25 -8.54
C LEU A 224 10.81 4.91 -7.20
N LEU A 225 11.77 4.34 -6.46
CA LEU A 225 12.16 4.89 -5.16
C LEU A 225 12.86 6.25 -5.30
N GLU A 226 13.67 6.42 -6.35
CA GLU A 226 14.33 7.70 -6.63
C GLU A 226 13.33 8.76 -7.08
N ALA A 227 12.39 8.41 -7.97
CA ALA A 227 11.32 9.30 -8.38
C ALA A 227 10.47 9.75 -7.18
N ALA A 228 10.17 8.84 -6.24
CA ALA A 228 9.43 9.18 -5.04
C ALA A 228 10.19 10.17 -4.13
N ARG A 229 11.53 10.04 -4.04
CA ARG A 229 12.37 11.00 -3.31
C ARG A 229 12.42 12.35 -4.01
N GLN A 230 12.69 12.36 -5.33
CA GLN A 230 12.81 13.59 -6.12
C GLN A 230 11.49 14.38 -6.21
N ALA A 231 10.37 13.67 -6.26
CA ALA A 231 9.05 14.27 -6.23
C ALA A 231 8.64 14.75 -4.83
N ASP A 232 9.42 14.40 -3.82
CA ASP A 232 9.05 14.58 -2.41
C ASP A 232 7.65 13.99 -2.12
N ALA A 233 7.38 12.81 -2.69
CA ALA A 233 6.06 12.21 -2.70
C ALA A 233 5.53 11.92 -1.30
N ASP A 234 4.27 12.29 -1.05
CA ASP A 234 3.55 11.94 0.17
C ASP A 234 2.91 10.57 0.07
N VAL A 235 2.54 10.16 -1.15
CA VAL A 235 1.92 8.85 -1.44
C VAL A 235 2.44 8.33 -2.78
N LEU A 236 2.87 7.07 -2.78
CA LEU A 236 3.18 6.32 -4.00
C LEU A 236 2.05 5.33 -4.29
N VAL A 237 1.41 5.46 -5.45
CA VAL A 237 0.36 4.55 -5.93
C VAL A 237 0.96 3.61 -6.97
N MET A 238 0.77 2.31 -6.81
CA MET A 238 1.26 1.31 -7.77
C MET A 238 0.29 0.14 -7.93
N GLY A 239 0.35 -0.50 -9.08
CA GLY A 239 -0.36 -1.74 -9.33
C GLY A 239 0.26 -2.92 -8.58
N ARG A 240 -0.56 -3.89 -8.21
CA ARG A 240 -0.10 -5.17 -7.67
C ARG A 240 -0.55 -6.31 -8.58
N ASN A 241 0.32 -7.32 -8.68
CA ASN A 241 0.00 -8.57 -9.33
C ASN A 241 -0.04 -9.66 -8.28
N PRO A 242 -1.22 -10.10 -7.83
CA PRO A 242 -1.33 -11.20 -6.88
C PRO A 242 -0.66 -12.45 -7.44
N ARG A 243 0.31 -13.00 -6.72
CA ARG A 243 1.00 -14.23 -7.13
C ARG A 243 0.85 -15.31 -6.05
N PRO A 244 0.54 -16.55 -6.43
CA PRO A 244 0.54 -17.68 -5.50
C PRO A 244 1.97 -18.03 -5.06
N GLY A 245 2.15 -18.33 -3.76
CA GLY A 245 3.41 -18.79 -3.22
C GLY A 245 4.21 -17.77 -2.40
N ALA A 246 4.77 -18.24 -1.26
CA ALA A 246 5.49 -17.35 -0.34
C ALA A 246 6.86 -16.86 -0.88
N GLN A 247 7.57 -17.70 -1.67
CA GLN A 247 8.88 -17.33 -2.21
C GLN A 247 8.78 -16.38 -3.39
N GLU A 248 7.72 -16.49 -4.21
CA GLU A 248 7.47 -15.57 -5.32
C GLU A 248 7.08 -14.19 -4.80
N ARG A 249 6.35 -14.12 -3.68
CA ARG A 249 5.97 -12.86 -3.03
C ARG A 249 7.19 -12.03 -2.63
N LEU A 250 8.22 -12.64 -2.06
CA LEU A 250 9.44 -11.92 -1.63
C LEU A 250 10.22 -11.27 -2.78
N ARG A 251 9.99 -11.71 -4.03
CA ARG A 251 10.59 -11.16 -5.25
C ARG A 251 9.65 -10.22 -5.99
N ASP A 252 8.40 -10.10 -5.54
CA ASP A 252 7.43 -9.19 -6.15
C ASP A 252 7.85 -7.74 -5.93
N LEU A 253 7.80 -6.94 -7.00
CA LEU A 253 8.13 -5.52 -6.98
C LEU A 253 7.37 -4.77 -5.90
N THR A 254 6.07 -5.08 -5.72
CA THR A 254 5.22 -4.46 -4.71
C THR A 254 5.78 -4.60 -3.31
N TYR A 255 6.23 -5.81 -2.93
CA TYR A 255 6.80 -6.05 -1.60
C TYR A 255 8.10 -5.27 -1.36
N VAL A 256 8.94 -5.24 -2.38
CA VAL A 256 10.24 -4.57 -2.27
C VAL A 256 10.03 -3.05 -2.21
N VAL A 257 9.11 -2.52 -3.00
CA VAL A 257 8.77 -1.09 -2.98
C VAL A 257 8.10 -0.69 -1.67
N VAL A 258 7.11 -1.44 -1.18
CA VAL A 258 6.46 -1.20 0.13
C VAL A 258 7.47 -1.18 1.26
N ARG A 259 8.47 -2.08 1.22
CA ARG A 259 9.51 -2.15 2.25
C ARG A 259 10.45 -0.95 2.24
N ASP A 260 10.85 -0.49 1.04
CA ASP A 260 11.95 0.46 0.86
C ASP A 260 11.49 1.88 0.49
N SER A 261 10.18 2.08 0.25
CA SER A 261 9.62 3.38 -0.12
C SER A 261 9.89 4.47 0.92
N PRO A 262 10.21 5.70 0.50
CA PRO A 262 10.36 6.85 1.38
C PRO A 262 9.01 7.38 1.92
N CYS A 263 7.90 6.98 1.32
CA CYS A 263 6.54 7.42 1.66
C CYS A 263 5.57 6.22 1.72
N PRO A 264 4.34 6.40 2.25
CA PRO A 264 3.27 5.42 2.16
C PRO A 264 3.04 4.92 0.74
N VAL A 265 2.71 3.63 0.61
CA VAL A 265 2.46 2.99 -0.68
C VAL A 265 1.04 2.46 -0.73
N VAL A 266 0.27 2.91 -1.72
CA VAL A 266 -1.05 2.37 -2.04
C VAL A 266 -0.89 1.36 -3.18
N SER A 267 -1.23 0.12 -2.89
CA SER A 267 -1.23 -0.98 -3.87
C SER A 267 -2.66 -1.24 -4.34
N VAL A 268 -2.91 -1.04 -5.63
CA VAL A 268 -4.24 -1.11 -6.28
C VAL A 268 -4.44 -2.42 -7.02
#